data_b6caa85929e2ed9faea1e20bb875fd5c
#
_entry.id   b6caa85929e2ed9faea1e20bb875fd5c
#
_cell.length_a   1.000
_cell.length_b   1.000
_cell.length_c   1.000
_cell.angle_alpha   90.00
_cell.angle_beta   90.00
_cell.angle_gamma   90.00
#
_symmetry.space_group_name_H-M   'P 1'
#
loop_
_entity.id
_entity.type
_entity.pdbx_description
1 polymer ?
#
loop_
_entity_poly.entity_id
_entity_poly.type
_entity_poly.pdbx_seq_one_letter_code
_entity_poly.pdbx_strand_id
1 'polypeptide(L)'
;MYVGIFRRKKGEVPLLPAATQGNSNHHGHGSGTPLNKASELAALAGCASLRLTSITMDKSVEFSYKELAQATDNFSLANKIGQGGFGAVYYAELRGEKAAIKKMDMQASKEFLAELKVLTHVHHLNLVRLIGYCVKGSLFLVYEFIENGNLSEHLRGSAREPLSWPTRVQIAQDSARGLEYIHEHTVPVYIHRDIKSANILIDKNFHGKVADFGLAKLTEVGSSLQTRLVGTFGYMPPE
;
A
#
# COMPACT_ATOMS: atom_id res chain seq x y z
N MET A 1 -8.93 -13.65 0.76
CA MET A 1 -10.02 -12.65 0.87
C MET A 1 -9.35 -11.29 1.00
N TYR A 2 -9.23 -10.53 -0.09
CA TYR A 2 -8.64 -9.20 -0.10
C TYR A 2 -9.72 -8.19 0.29
N VAL A 3 -9.56 -7.58 1.46
CA VAL A 3 -10.37 -6.44 1.90
C VAL A 3 -9.63 -5.18 1.41
N GLY A 4 -10.34 -4.32 0.70
CA GLY A 4 -9.78 -3.14 0.05
C GLY A 4 -8.98 -2.22 0.98
N ILE A 5 -8.03 -1.52 0.41
CA ILE A 5 -7.00 -0.75 1.12
C ILE A 5 -7.57 0.46 1.90
N PHE A 6 -8.82 0.92 1.62
CA PHE A 6 -9.37 2.10 2.28
C PHE A 6 -10.84 1.91 2.71
N ARG A 7 -11.14 2.10 3.98
CA ARG A 7 -12.49 2.12 4.55
C ARG A 7 -12.75 3.46 5.26
N ARG A 8 -13.90 4.06 4.99
CA ARG A 8 -14.31 5.32 5.62
C ARG A 8 -14.51 5.13 7.12
N LYS A 9 -13.98 6.04 7.96
CA LYS A 9 -14.19 6.06 9.41
C LYS A 9 -15.67 6.37 9.69
N LYS A 10 -16.44 5.41 10.24
CA LYS A 10 -17.72 5.68 10.90
C LYS A 10 -17.44 5.97 12.36
N GLY A 11 -17.83 7.15 12.81
CA GLY A 11 -17.84 7.46 14.24
C GLY A 11 -19.00 6.73 14.92
N GLU A 12 -18.68 5.80 15.80
CA GLU A 12 -19.53 5.31 16.88
C GLU A 12 -18.67 4.56 17.89
N VAL A 13 -18.87 4.86 19.16
CA VAL A 13 -18.20 4.29 20.32
C VAL A 13 -18.91 3.00 20.71
N PRO A 14 -18.26 1.87 20.92
CA PRO A 14 -18.88 0.74 21.62
C PRO A 14 -18.33 0.58 23.04
N LEU A 15 -19.26 0.32 23.94
CA LEU A 15 -19.06 -0.13 25.31
C LEU A 15 -18.35 -1.49 25.39
N LEU A 16 -17.48 -1.61 26.40
CA LEU A 16 -16.81 -2.85 26.82
C LEU A 16 -17.79 -3.86 27.44
N PRO A 17 -17.48 -5.12 27.42
CA PRO A 17 -17.55 -5.95 28.62
C PRO A 17 -16.29 -6.78 28.94
N ALA A 18 -16.27 -7.17 30.20
CA ALA A 18 -15.21 -7.63 31.06
C ALA A 18 -14.59 -9.00 30.73
N ALA A 19 -13.47 -9.20 31.42
CA ALA A 19 -12.55 -10.31 31.44
C ALA A 19 -13.12 -11.68 31.81
N THR A 20 -12.46 -12.74 31.30
CA THR A 20 -12.29 -13.99 32.05
C THR A 20 -10.91 -14.61 31.78
N GLN A 21 -10.26 -14.99 32.88
CA GLN A 21 -8.95 -15.65 32.96
C GLN A 21 -9.06 -17.13 32.58
N GLY A 22 -8.01 -17.68 31.99
CA GLY A 22 -7.82 -19.10 31.81
C GLY A 22 -6.33 -19.44 31.66
N ASN A 23 -5.77 -20.02 32.71
CA ASN A 23 -4.37 -20.42 32.87
C ASN A 23 -4.19 -21.85 32.32
N SER A 24 -3.13 -22.15 31.57
CA SER A 24 -2.49 -23.48 31.60
C SER A 24 -1.10 -23.45 30.95
N ASN A 25 -0.12 -23.85 31.73
CA ASN A 25 1.26 -24.10 31.41
C ASN A 25 1.44 -25.32 30.50
N HIS A 26 2.40 -25.27 29.56
CA HIS A 26 3.22 -26.41 29.22
C HIS A 26 4.63 -25.98 28.75
N HIS A 27 5.63 -26.58 29.38
CA HIS A 27 7.05 -26.44 29.09
C HIS A 27 7.45 -27.15 27.79
N GLY A 28 8.32 -26.52 26.99
CA GLY A 28 9.06 -27.16 25.93
C GLY A 28 10.34 -26.36 25.63
N HIS A 29 11.49 -26.91 26.09
CA HIS A 29 12.81 -26.35 25.82
C HIS A 29 13.18 -26.43 24.34
N GLY A 30 13.64 -25.33 23.77
CA GLY A 30 14.33 -25.26 22.48
C GLY A 30 15.21 -24.01 22.46
N SER A 31 16.48 -24.19 22.80
CA SER A 31 17.50 -23.14 22.76
C SER A 31 17.91 -22.81 21.34
N GLY A 32 17.46 -21.68 20.84
CA GLY A 32 17.94 -21.06 19.60
C GLY A 32 18.32 -19.61 19.86
N THR A 33 19.58 -19.29 19.69
CA THR A 33 20.27 -18.04 20.02
C THR A 33 19.64 -16.81 19.32
N PRO A 34 19.44 -15.68 20.05
CA PRO A 34 18.83 -14.46 19.51
C PRO A 34 19.73 -13.61 18.60
N LEU A 35 20.97 -14.04 18.31
CA LEU A 35 21.97 -13.19 17.64
C LEU A 35 21.75 -13.03 16.12
N ASN A 36 21.03 -13.91 15.43
CA ASN A 36 20.91 -13.86 13.97
C ASN A 36 19.85 -12.86 13.44
N LYS A 37 18.80 -12.58 14.21
CA LYS A 37 17.75 -11.66 13.73
C LYS A 37 18.17 -10.19 13.73
N ALA A 38 18.98 -9.76 14.68
CA ALA A 38 19.45 -8.38 14.76
C ALA A 38 20.47 -8.06 13.67
N SER A 39 21.33 -9.03 13.30
CA SER A 39 22.30 -8.87 12.23
C SER A 39 21.67 -8.91 10.83
N GLU A 40 20.63 -9.71 10.60
CA GLU A 40 19.85 -9.69 9.37
C GLU A 40 19.04 -8.40 9.22
N LEU A 41 18.45 -7.88 10.29
CA LEU A 41 17.76 -6.59 10.31
C LEU A 41 18.72 -5.43 10.02
N ALA A 42 19.93 -5.45 10.57
CA ALA A 42 20.95 -4.45 10.30
C ALA A 42 21.48 -4.54 8.86
N ALA A 43 21.64 -5.75 8.32
CA ALA A 43 22.06 -5.98 6.93
C ALA A 43 20.96 -5.57 5.94
N LEU A 44 19.69 -5.83 6.23
CA LEU A 44 18.55 -5.40 5.40
C LEU A 44 18.35 -3.87 5.47
N ALA A 45 18.49 -3.26 6.63
CA ALA A 45 18.46 -1.80 6.79
C ALA A 45 19.66 -1.12 6.12
N GLY A 46 20.85 -1.70 6.23
CA GLY A 46 22.04 -1.24 5.52
C GLY A 46 21.95 -1.42 4.00
N CYS A 47 21.43 -2.55 3.54
CA CYS A 47 21.24 -2.83 2.11
C CYS A 47 20.07 -2.00 1.52
N ALA A 48 19.01 -1.74 2.27
CA ALA A 48 17.94 -0.82 1.88
C ALA A 48 18.45 0.62 1.81
N SER A 49 19.25 1.06 2.80
CA SER A 49 19.86 2.39 2.82
C SER A 49 20.84 2.61 1.65
N LEU A 50 21.67 1.60 1.31
CA LEU A 50 22.61 1.67 0.18
C LEU A 50 21.90 1.63 -1.18
N ARG A 51 20.76 0.93 -1.29
CA ARG A 51 19.93 0.91 -2.52
C ARG A 51 19.05 2.17 -2.64
N LEU A 52 18.64 2.76 -1.53
CA LEU A 52 17.88 4.01 -1.50
C LEU A 52 18.73 5.21 -1.92
N THR A 53 20.03 5.23 -1.64
CA THR A 53 20.94 6.32 -2.05
C THR A 53 21.18 6.37 -3.57
N SER A 54 20.90 5.30 -4.31
CA SER A 54 20.98 5.30 -5.78
C SER A 54 19.67 5.67 -6.50
N ILE A 55 18.57 5.83 -5.73
CA ILE A 55 17.28 6.31 -6.25
C ILE A 55 17.28 7.83 -6.04
N THR A 56 17.24 8.60 -7.11
CA THR A 56 17.06 10.06 -7.06
C THR A 56 15.72 10.37 -6.40
N MET A 57 15.77 10.68 -5.09
CA MET A 57 14.60 10.85 -4.23
C MET A 57 14.18 12.34 -4.15
N ASP A 58 14.20 13.04 -5.28
CA ASP A 58 14.04 14.49 -5.32
C ASP A 58 12.71 15.05 -4.78
N LYS A 59 11.72 14.20 -4.45
CA LYS A 59 10.39 14.67 -4.00
C LYS A 59 9.75 13.88 -2.85
N SER A 60 10.31 12.75 -2.41
CA SER A 60 9.73 11.94 -1.33
C SER A 60 10.35 12.28 0.02
N VAL A 61 9.53 12.48 1.05
CA VAL A 61 9.95 12.83 2.40
C VAL A 61 10.23 11.58 3.22
N GLU A 62 11.40 11.50 3.88
CA GLU A 62 11.61 10.49 4.91
C GLU A 62 10.95 10.94 6.22
N PHE A 63 10.00 10.14 6.72
CA PHE A 63 9.33 10.35 7.99
C PHE A 63 10.02 9.58 9.11
N SER A 64 10.01 10.10 10.32
CA SER A 64 10.45 9.34 11.49
C SER A 64 9.36 8.37 11.94
N TYR A 65 9.76 7.20 12.49
CA TYR A 65 8.80 6.26 13.09
C TYR A 65 7.92 6.93 14.16
N LYS A 66 8.54 7.81 15.00
CA LYS A 66 7.83 8.52 16.06
C LYS A 66 6.71 9.41 15.49
N GLU A 67 6.96 10.12 14.40
CA GLU A 67 5.98 10.96 13.71
C GLU A 67 4.80 10.12 13.20
N LEU A 68 5.08 9.00 12.53
CA LEU A 68 4.04 8.09 12.02
C LEU A 68 3.24 7.43 13.15
N ALA A 69 3.91 6.97 14.21
CA ALA A 69 3.26 6.38 15.37
C ALA A 69 2.35 7.40 16.08
N GLN A 70 2.81 8.63 16.26
CA GLN A 70 2.02 9.69 16.87
C GLN A 70 0.80 10.05 16.03
N ALA A 71 0.94 10.21 14.72
CA ALA A 71 -0.14 10.55 13.80
C ALA A 71 -1.21 9.46 13.67
N THR A 72 -0.88 8.21 13.98
CA THR A 72 -1.79 7.04 13.92
C THR A 72 -2.28 6.57 15.29
N ASP A 73 -1.96 7.29 16.35
CA ASP A 73 -2.20 6.85 17.73
C ASP A 73 -1.62 5.43 17.97
N ASN A 74 -0.30 5.31 17.75
CA ASN A 74 0.44 4.05 17.80
C ASN A 74 -0.14 2.92 16.94
N PHE A 75 -0.58 3.26 15.73
CA PHE A 75 -1.22 2.33 14.79
C PHE A 75 -2.46 1.67 15.37
N SER A 76 -3.29 2.47 16.04
CA SER A 76 -4.51 2.02 16.70
C SER A 76 -5.51 1.45 15.69
N LEU A 77 -6.32 0.49 16.14
CA LEU A 77 -7.40 -0.08 15.31
C LEU A 77 -8.44 0.96 14.91
N ALA A 78 -8.62 2.03 15.71
CA ALA A 78 -9.53 3.12 15.40
C ALA A 78 -9.10 3.90 14.13
N ASN A 79 -7.81 3.96 13.85
CA ASN A 79 -7.25 4.62 12.67
C ASN A 79 -6.99 3.64 11.51
N LYS A 80 -7.18 2.35 11.71
CA LYS A 80 -7.00 1.34 10.66
C LYS A 80 -8.13 1.45 9.63
N ILE A 81 -7.76 1.71 8.38
CA ILE A 81 -8.68 1.88 7.25
C ILE A 81 -8.61 0.74 6.23
N GLY A 82 -7.59 -0.13 6.33
CA GLY A 82 -7.45 -1.26 5.40
C GLY A 82 -6.51 -2.35 5.90
N GLN A 83 -6.59 -3.52 5.27
CA GLN A 83 -5.70 -4.66 5.48
C GLN A 83 -5.52 -5.37 4.15
N GLY A 84 -4.29 -5.65 3.77
CA GLY A 84 -3.94 -6.39 2.56
C GLY A 84 -2.90 -7.49 2.82
N GLY A 85 -2.46 -8.18 1.76
CA GLY A 85 -1.45 -9.24 1.85
C GLY A 85 -0.07 -8.75 2.27
N PHE A 86 0.21 -7.46 2.07
CA PHE A 86 1.51 -6.84 2.37
C PHE A 86 1.50 -5.99 3.65
N GLY A 87 0.38 -5.90 4.39
CA GLY A 87 0.32 -5.16 5.63
C GLY A 87 -1.01 -4.44 5.88
N ALA A 88 -1.00 -3.51 6.82
CA ALA A 88 -2.16 -2.74 7.25
C ALA A 88 -2.04 -1.27 6.85
N VAL A 89 -3.17 -0.62 6.56
CA VAL A 89 -3.23 0.81 6.18
C VAL A 89 -3.97 1.59 7.25
N TYR A 90 -3.42 2.73 7.63
CA TYR A 90 -3.92 3.60 8.68
C TYR A 90 -4.16 5.01 8.13
N TYR A 91 -5.26 5.61 8.57
CA TYR A 91 -5.50 7.04 8.37
C TYR A 91 -4.63 7.85 9.34
N ALA A 92 -4.11 8.97 8.87
CA ALA A 92 -3.35 9.92 9.68
C ALA A 92 -3.56 11.36 9.18
N GLU A 93 -3.25 12.31 10.04
CA GLU A 93 -2.96 13.70 9.66
C GLU A 93 -1.48 13.94 9.89
N LEU A 94 -0.75 14.25 8.82
CA LEU A 94 0.68 14.53 8.83
C LEU A 94 0.92 15.94 8.31
N ARG A 95 1.51 16.80 9.16
CA ARG A 95 1.85 18.19 8.80
C ARG A 95 0.67 18.98 8.21
N GLY A 96 -0.56 18.72 8.71
CA GLY A 96 -1.78 19.39 8.27
C GLY A 96 -2.44 18.78 7.02
N GLU A 97 -1.87 17.71 6.45
CA GLU A 97 -2.45 16.98 5.31
C GLU A 97 -2.97 15.60 5.73
N LYS A 98 -4.10 15.19 5.14
CA LYS A 98 -4.65 13.85 5.30
C LYS A 98 -3.78 12.85 4.54
N ALA A 99 -3.38 11.77 5.23
CA ALA A 99 -2.50 10.74 4.69
C ALA A 99 -3.04 9.34 4.95
N ALA A 100 -2.61 8.40 4.12
CA ALA A 100 -2.78 6.97 4.30
C ALA A 100 -1.41 6.32 4.51
N ILE A 101 -1.19 5.68 5.65
CA ILE A 101 0.09 5.05 6.01
C ILE A 101 -0.05 3.55 5.87
N LYS A 102 0.63 2.96 4.88
CA LYS A 102 0.74 1.51 4.69
C LYS A 102 1.93 1.01 5.51
N LYS A 103 1.62 0.29 6.60
CA LYS A 103 2.62 -0.42 7.41
C LYS A 103 2.78 -1.81 6.85
N MET A 104 3.98 -2.11 6.35
CA MET A 104 4.31 -3.37 5.71
C MET A 104 5.19 -4.23 6.61
N ASP A 105 5.05 -5.56 6.49
CA ASP A 105 5.94 -6.49 7.16
C ASP A 105 7.33 -6.45 6.53
N MET A 106 8.38 -6.73 7.32
CA MET A 106 9.77 -6.76 6.82
C MET A 106 9.98 -7.81 5.71
N GLN A 107 9.14 -8.85 5.68
CA GLN A 107 9.15 -9.86 4.64
C GLN A 107 8.69 -9.31 3.27
N ALA A 108 7.89 -8.24 3.26
CA ALA A 108 7.42 -7.56 2.04
C ALA A 108 8.41 -6.49 1.53
N SER A 109 9.69 -6.65 1.81
CA SER A 109 10.74 -5.69 1.42
C SER A 109 10.88 -5.52 -0.10
N LYS A 110 10.62 -6.56 -0.88
CA LYS A 110 10.64 -6.51 -2.36
C LYS A 110 9.50 -5.66 -2.90
N GLU A 111 8.30 -5.87 -2.37
CA GLU A 111 7.08 -5.13 -2.71
C GLU A 111 7.21 -3.66 -2.29
N PHE A 112 7.75 -3.41 -1.09
CA PHE A 112 8.06 -2.06 -0.63
C PHE A 112 9.01 -1.32 -1.57
N LEU A 113 10.14 -1.95 -1.94
CA LEU A 113 11.12 -1.35 -2.85
C LEU A 113 10.56 -1.16 -4.26
N ALA A 114 9.74 -2.10 -4.76
CA ALA A 114 9.09 -1.97 -6.06
C ALA A 114 8.16 -0.75 -6.08
N GLU A 115 7.28 -0.63 -5.07
CA GLU A 115 6.32 0.46 -4.95
C GLU A 115 7.00 1.81 -4.74
N LEU A 116 8.00 1.87 -3.85
CA LEU A 116 8.81 3.07 -3.62
C LEU A 116 9.50 3.52 -4.91
N LYS A 117 10.16 2.60 -5.63
CA LYS A 117 10.88 2.89 -6.87
C LYS A 117 9.96 3.45 -7.96
N VAL A 118 8.77 2.91 -8.14
CA VAL A 118 7.80 3.41 -9.12
C VAL A 118 7.33 4.80 -8.71
N LEU A 119 6.76 4.92 -7.52
CA LEU A 119 6.03 6.12 -7.08
C LEU A 119 6.93 7.33 -6.78
N THR A 120 8.24 7.13 -6.65
CA THR A 120 9.20 8.25 -6.59
C THR A 120 9.50 8.85 -7.97
N HIS A 121 9.24 8.10 -9.06
CA HIS A 121 9.54 8.52 -10.43
C HIS A 121 8.31 8.93 -11.24
N VAL A 122 7.10 8.52 -10.80
CA VAL A 122 5.88 8.76 -11.57
C VAL A 122 4.97 9.75 -10.85
N HIS A 123 4.45 10.72 -11.59
CA HIS A 123 3.48 11.70 -11.11
C HIS A 123 2.39 11.88 -12.16
N HIS A 124 1.18 11.42 -11.84
CA HIS A 124 0.04 11.53 -12.74
C HIS A 124 -1.26 11.67 -11.93
N LEU A 125 -2.24 12.39 -12.45
CA LEU A 125 -3.52 12.66 -11.78
C LEU A 125 -4.29 11.37 -11.43
N ASN A 126 -4.17 10.37 -12.30
CA ASN A 126 -4.85 9.08 -12.14
C ASN A 126 -3.97 7.97 -11.51
N LEU A 127 -2.89 8.36 -10.84
CA LEU A 127 -2.08 7.49 -9.98
C LEU A 127 -2.12 8.02 -8.55
N VAL A 128 -2.08 7.11 -7.56
CA VAL A 128 -1.94 7.51 -6.17
C VAL A 128 -0.57 8.16 -5.94
N ARG A 129 -0.55 9.29 -5.24
CA ARG A 129 0.68 10.03 -4.96
C ARG A 129 1.35 9.51 -3.69
N LEU A 130 2.62 9.14 -3.78
CA LEU A 130 3.46 8.89 -2.62
C LEU A 130 3.92 10.23 -2.03
N ILE A 131 3.72 10.43 -0.73
CA ILE A 131 4.20 11.58 0.04
C ILE A 131 5.59 11.30 0.60
N GLY A 132 5.80 10.08 1.10
CA GLY A 132 7.08 9.70 1.69
C GLY A 132 7.11 8.28 2.22
N TYR A 133 8.13 7.98 3.01
CA TYR A 133 8.39 6.64 3.52
C TYR A 133 9.10 6.67 4.88
N CYS A 134 9.15 5.51 5.56
CA CYS A 134 9.99 5.27 6.73
C CYS A 134 10.47 3.81 6.74
N VAL A 135 11.74 3.60 7.09
CA VAL A 135 12.38 2.27 7.13
C VAL A 135 12.88 1.87 8.51
N LYS A 136 12.49 2.61 9.56
CA LYS A 136 12.88 2.31 10.94
C LYS A 136 11.89 1.40 11.63
N GLY A 137 12.34 0.22 12.06
CA GLY A 137 11.57 -0.77 12.84
C GLY A 137 10.52 -1.54 12.05
N SER A 138 10.02 -1.00 10.96
CA SER A 138 9.12 -1.59 9.97
C SER A 138 9.24 -0.80 8.67
N LEU A 139 8.57 -1.25 7.62
CA LEU A 139 8.52 -0.57 6.33
C LEU A 139 7.21 0.20 6.23
N PHE A 140 7.29 1.50 5.96
CA PHE A 140 6.11 2.35 5.82
C PHE A 140 6.14 3.13 4.51
N LEU A 141 5.03 3.14 3.81
CA LEU A 141 4.76 4.04 2.70
C LEU A 141 3.64 5.00 3.09
N VAL A 142 3.84 6.27 2.81
CA VAL A 142 2.90 7.35 3.15
C VAL A 142 2.34 7.92 1.86
N TYR A 143 1.02 7.85 1.69
CA TYR A 143 0.30 8.30 0.50
C TYR A 143 -0.65 9.45 0.80
N GLU A 144 -1.06 10.17 -0.23
CA GLU A 144 -2.25 10.99 -0.15
C GLU A 144 -3.45 10.14 0.28
N PHE A 145 -4.32 10.72 1.12
CA PHE A 145 -5.55 10.05 1.50
C PHE A 145 -6.61 10.23 0.41
N ILE A 146 -7.23 9.12 -0.02
CA ILE A 146 -8.29 9.11 -1.04
C ILE A 146 -9.63 8.83 -0.36
N GLU A 147 -10.58 9.74 -0.52
CA GLU A 147 -11.73 9.87 0.37
C GLU A 147 -12.83 8.82 0.16
N ASN A 148 -13.06 8.38 -1.08
CA ASN A 148 -14.20 7.52 -1.41
C ASN A 148 -13.86 6.02 -1.43
N GLY A 149 -12.66 5.62 -0.95
CA GLY A 149 -12.27 4.22 -0.90
C GLY A 149 -11.95 3.67 -2.29
N ASN A 150 -12.22 2.39 -2.51
CA ASN A 150 -11.89 1.71 -3.76
C ASN A 150 -13.13 1.31 -4.57
N LEU A 151 -12.93 1.09 -5.87
CA LEU A 151 -14.00 0.72 -6.81
C LEU A 151 -14.70 -0.60 -6.41
N SER A 152 -13.99 -1.57 -5.81
CA SER A 152 -14.60 -2.83 -5.37
C SER A 152 -15.68 -2.62 -4.31
N GLU A 153 -15.49 -1.67 -3.39
CA GLU A 153 -16.48 -1.32 -2.38
C GLU A 153 -17.74 -0.71 -3.00
N HIS A 154 -17.59 0.10 -4.06
CA HIS A 154 -18.72 0.68 -4.78
C HIS A 154 -19.46 -0.32 -5.66
N LEU A 155 -18.77 -1.31 -6.22
CA LEU A 155 -19.39 -2.32 -7.09
C LEU A 155 -20.07 -3.45 -6.30
N ARG A 156 -19.58 -3.77 -5.09
CA ARG A 156 -20.02 -4.93 -4.30
C ARG A 156 -20.56 -4.56 -2.92
N GLY A 157 -20.39 -3.32 -2.47
CA GLY A 157 -20.84 -2.86 -1.17
C GLY A 157 -22.33 -2.53 -1.17
N SER A 158 -23.08 -3.14 -0.26
CA SER A 158 -24.53 -2.88 -0.09
C SER A 158 -24.85 -1.55 0.62
N ALA A 159 -23.84 -0.88 1.16
CA ALA A 159 -24.02 0.31 2.01
C ALA A 159 -23.77 1.65 1.28
N ARG A 160 -23.53 1.63 -0.03
CA ARG A 160 -23.26 2.84 -0.83
C ARG A 160 -24.28 2.95 -1.96
N GLU A 161 -24.63 4.17 -2.33
CA GLU A 161 -25.36 4.44 -3.55
C GLU A 161 -24.61 3.89 -4.78
N PRO A 162 -25.30 3.22 -5.71
CA PRO A 162 -24.69 2.72 -6.93
C PRO A 162 -24.08 3.85 -7.75
N LEU A 163 -22.88 3.64 -8.27
CA LEU A 163 -22.27 4.58 -9.21
C LEU A 163 -23.11 4.68 -10.49
N SER A 164 -23.37 5.90 -10.94
CA SER A 164 -24.02 6.15 -12.22
C SER A 164 -23.18 5.61 -13.40
N TRP A 165 -23.80 5.31 -14.53
CA TRP A 165 -23.07 4.84 -15.70
C TRP A 165 -22.00 5.82 -16.19
N PRO A 166 -22.26 7.14 -16.30
CA PRO A 166 -21.23 8.11 -16.65
C PRO A 166 -20.03 8.09 -15.68
N THR A 167 -20.28 7.99 -14.37
CA THR A 167 -19.22 7.90 -13.35
C THR A 167 -18.38 6.62 -13.51
N ARG A 168 -19.01 5.48 -13.84
CA ARG A 168 -18.28 4.22 -14.09
C ARG A 168 -17.36 4.35 -15.30
N VAL A 169 -17.85 4.95 -16.39
CA VAL A 169 -17.05 5.19 -17.60
C VAL A 169 -15.91 6.14 -17.32
N GLN A 170 -16.15 7.22 -16.56
CA GLN A 170 -15.10 8.16 -16.16
C GLN A 170 -14.00 7.47 -15.35
N ILE A 171 -14.34 6.65 -14.35
CA ILE A 171 -13.35 5.91 -13.54
C ILE A 171 -12.55 4.93 -14.41
N ALA A 172 -13.20 4.26 -15.38
CA ALA A 172 -12.51 3.37 -16.31
C ALA A 172 -11.51 4.14 -17.21
N GLN A 173 -11.92 5.30 -17.74
CA GLN A 173 -11.03 6.17 -18.53
C GLN A 173 -9.86 6.70 -17.70
N ASP A 174 -10.12 7.14 -16.47
CA ASP A 174 -9.09 7.63 -15.55
C ASP A 174 -8.05 6.52 -15.27
N SER A 175 -8.52 5.30 -14.99
CA SER A 175 -7.64 4.15 -14.77
C SER A 175 -6.81 3.82 -16.01
N ALA A 176 -7.43 3.86 -17.19
CA ALA A 176 -6.72 3.63 -18.45
C ALA A 176 -5.63 4.68 -18.70
N ARG A 177 -5.90 5.99 -18.46
CA ARG A 177 -4.90 7.06 -18.58
C ARG A 177 -3.74 6.90 -17.61
N GLY A 178 -4.02 6.48 -16.36
CA GLY A 178 -2.96 6.18 -15.40
C GLY A 178 -2.06 5.02 -15.85
N LEU A 179 -2.65 3.98 -16.43
CA LEU A 179 -1.91 2.83 -16.96
C LEU A 179 -1.13 3.19 -18.24
N GLU A 180 -1.74 3.87 -19.17
CA GLU A 180 -1.08 4.40 -20.38
C GLU A 180 0.16 5.19 -20.00
N TYR A 181 0.06 6.09 -19.01
CA TYR A 181 1.17 6.89 -18.56
C TYR A 181 2.37 6.03 -18.09
N ILE A 182 2.17 5.01 -17.26
CA ILE A 182 3.26 4.17 -16.76
C ILE A 182 3.79 3.18 -17.80
N HIS A 183 2.95 2.80 -18.80
CA HIS A 183 3.31 1.83 -19.82
C HIS A 183 3.97 2.46 -21.04
N GLU A 184 3.73 3.76 -21.32
CA GLU A 184 4.16 4.39 -22.57
C GLU A 184 4.95 5.67 -22.36
N HIS A 185 4.69 6.41 -21.27
CA HIS A 185 5.23 7.76 -21.09
C HIS A 185 6.28 7.90 -19.99
N THR A 186 6.73 6.79 -19.41
CA THR A 186 7.80 6.78 -18.39
C THR A 186 9.07 6.13 -18.91
N VAL A 187 10.21 6.60 -18.44
CA VAL A 187 11.52 5.98 -18.68
C VAL A 187 12.18 5.75 -17.32
N PRO A 188 12.33 4.50 -16.91
CA PRO A 188 11.93 3.24 -17.58
C PRO A 188 10.42 2.99 -17.56
N VAL A 189 9.95 2.10 -18.43
CA VAL A 189 8.56 1.65 -18.49
C VAL A 189 8.25 0.72 -17.31
N TYR A 190 7.07 0.86 -16.70
CA TYR A 190 6.61 0.01 -15.62
C TYR A 190 5.34 -0.74 -16.00
N ILE A 191 5.27 -2.03 -15.70
CA ILE A 191 4.05 -2.85 -15.83
C ILE A 191 3.49 -3.10 -14.44
N HIS A 192 2.23 -2.76 -14.19
CA HIS A 192 1.60 -2.81 -12.87
C HIS A 192 1.42 -4.22 -12.33
N ARG A 193 0.93 -5.16 -13.13
CA ARG A 193 0.72 -6.60 -12.87
C ARG A 193 -0.33 -6.97 -11.80
N ASP A 194 -1.05 -6.03 -11.20
CA ASP A 194 -2.11 -6.31 -10.23
C ASP A 194 -3.30 -5.35 -10.39
N ILE A 195 -3.78 -5.18 -11.63
CA ILE A 195 -4.95 -4.33 -11.89
C ILE A 195 -6.22 -5.08 -11.49
N LYS A 196 -6.93 -4.49 -10.52
CA LYS A 196 -8.21 -4.99 -10.01
C LYS A 196 -9.00 -3.85 -9.38
N SER A 197 -10.31 -4.03 -9.24
CA SER A 197 -11.21 -3.00 -8.67
C SER A 197 -10.82 -2.55 -7.25
N ALA A 198 -10.15 -3.40 -6.46
CA ALA A 198 -9.65 -3.05 -5.13
C ALA A 198 -8.44 -2.10 -5.16
N ASN A 199 -7.72 -2.05 -6.28
CA ASN A 199 -6.54 -1.20 -6.49
C ASN A 199 -6.86 0.06 -7.31
N ILE A 200 -8.13 0.34 -7.58
CA ILE A 200 -8.61 1.60 -8.16
C ILE A 200 -9.30 2.38 -7.05
N LEU A 201 -8.67 3.46 -6.59
CA LEU A 201 -9.20 4.34 -5.56
C LEU A 201 -10.04 5.43 -6.20
N ILE A 202 -11.05 5.91 -5.48
CA ILE A 202 -11.98 6.94 -5.96
C ILE A 202 -11.82 8.18 -5.10
N ASP A 203 -11.44 9.29 -5.71
CA ASP A 203 -11.25 10.56 -5.02
C ASP A 203 -12.58 11.25 -4.67
N LYS A 204 -12.49 12.39 -4.01
CA LYS A 204 -13.66 13.19 -3.60
C LYS A 204 -14.54 13.66 -4.76
N ASN A 205 -13.99 13.78 -5.97
CA ASN A 205 -14.66 14.21 -7.19
C ASN A 205 -15.11 13.02 -8.06
N PHE A 206 -15.03 11.79 -7.55
CA PHE A 206 -15.34 10.54 -8.26
C PHE A 206 -14.42 10.25 -9.44
N HIS A 207 -13.16 10.72 -9.41
CA HIS A 207 -12.12 10.32 -10.35
C HIS A 207 -11.36 9.09 -9.86
N GLY A 208 -10.94 8.25 -10.82
CA GLY A 208 -10.17 7.05 -10.55
C GLY A 208 -8.67 7.31 -10.39
N LYS A 209 -8.04 6.67 -9.39
CA LYS A 209 -6.59 6.66 -9.18
C LYS A 209 -6.10 5.22 -9.01
N VAL A 210 -5.15 4.80 -9.85
CA VAL A 210 -4.52 3.48 -9.73
C VAL A 210 -3.55 3.47 -8.56
N ALA A 211 -3.60 2.41 -7.74
CA ALA A 211 -2.82 2.25 -6.51
C ALA A 211 -2.23 0.84 -6.39
N ASP A 212 -1.35 0.63 -5.41
CA ASP A 212 -0.71 -0.64 -5.05
C ASP A 212 0.26 -1.16 -6.12
N PHE A 213 1.42 -0.53 -6.22
CA PHE A 213 2.50 -0.85 -7.16
C PHE A 213 3.49 -1.90 -6.62
N GLY A 214 3.16 -2.60 -5.53
CA GLY A 214 4.03 -3.59 -4.90
C GLY A 214 4.44 -4.77 -5.79
N LEU A 215 3.62 -5.08 -6.81
CA LEU A 215 3.93 -6.09 -7.81
C LEU A 215 4.45 -5.52 -9.13
N ALA A 216 4.63 -4.19 -9.24
CA ALA A 216 5.08 -3.57 -10.48
C ALA A 216 6.48 -4.05 -10.89
N LYS A 217 6.68 -4.19 -12.19
CA LYS A 217 7.96 -4.59 -12.78
C LYS A 217 8.43 -3.55 -13.78
N LEU A 218 9.69 -3.22 -13.67
CA LEU A 218 10.40 -2.43 -14.65
C LEU A 218 10.66 -3.28 -15.90
N THR A 219 10.39 -2.72 -17.07
CA THR A 219 10.66 -3.34 -18.35
C THR A 219 11.85 -2.64 -19.01
N GLU A 220 12.91 -3.41 -19.29
CA GLU A 220 14.01 -2.92 -20.11
C GLU A 220 13.68 -3.17 -21.59
N VAL A 221 13.93 -2.17 -22.42
CA VAL A 221 13.71 -2.26 -23.86
C VAL A 221 14.60 -3.37 -24.43
N GLY A 222 13.98 -4.39 -25.04
CA GLY A 222 14.70 -5.51 -25.69
C GLY A 222 14.95 -6.73 -24.81
N SER A 223 14.53 -6.75 -23.55
CA SER A 223 14.61 -7.96 -22.72
C SER A 223 13.35 -8.83 -22.88
N SER A 224 13.50 -10.10 -23.19
CA SER A 224 12.42 -11.07 -23.09
C SER A 224 12.01 -11.20 -21.63
N LEU A 225 10.76 -10.85 -21.33
CA LEU A 225 10.22 -10.93 -19.97
C LEU A 225 9.96 -12.40 -19.60
N GLN A 226 10.95 -13.10 -19.06
CA GLN A 226 10.64 -14.28 -18.25
C GLN A 226 9.96 -13.79 -16.96
N THR A 227 8.63 -13.77 -16.95
CA THR A 227 7.86 -13.41 -15.77
C THR A 227 7.28 -14.65 -15.12
N ARG A 228 7.52 -14.84 -13.82
CA ARG A 228 6.64 -15.68 -13.02
C ARG A 228 5.22 -15.11 -13.12
N LEU A 229 4.22 -15.96 -13.20
CA LEU A 229 2.82 -15.55 -13.06
C LEU A 229 2.66 -14.85 -11.70
N VAL A 230 2.37 -13.57 -11.74
CA VAL A 230 2.22 -12.70 -10.57
C VAL A 230 0.97 -11.86 -10.77
N GLY A 231 0.15 -11.76 -9.74
CA GLY A 231 -1.08 -11.00 -9.78
C GLY A 231 -2.13 -11.59 -8.84
N THR A 232 -3.35 -11.09 -8.90
CA THR A 232 -4.46 -11.60 -8.11
C THR A 232 -5.24 -12.63 -8.92
N PHE A 233 -5.38 -13.85 -8.37
CA PHE A 233 -6.17 -14.91 -8.99
C PHE A 233 -7.59 -14.44 -9.32
N GLY A 234 -8.07 -14.75 -10.51
CA GLY A 234 -9.38 -14.30 -11.03
C GLY A 234 -9.34 -12.94 -11.76
N TYR A 235 -8.16 -12.24 -11.76
CA TYR A 235 -7.93 -11.02 -12.53
C TYR A 235 -6.80 -11.19 -13.56
N MET A 236 -6.08 -12.30 -13.51
CA MET A 236 -5.08 -12.62 -14.52
C MET A 236 -5.76 -13.02 -15.82
N PRO A 237 -5.25 -12.59 -16.99
CA PRO A 237 -5.75 -13.07 -18.29
C PRO A 237 -5.47 -14.57 -18.44
N PRO A 238 -6.29 -15.30 -19.22
CA PRO A 238 -6.16 -16.75 -19.37
C PRO A 238 -4.89 -17.17 -20.15
N GLU A 239 -4.35 -16.32 -21.04
CA GLU A 239 -3.07 -16.49 -21.75
C GLU A 239 -1.88 -16.06 -20.88
#